data_208a066fcf3384c272284ea1a0686de6
#
_entry.id   208a066fcf3384c272284ea1a0686de6
#
_cell.length_a   1.000
_cell.length_b   1.000
_cell.length_c   1.000
_cell.angle_alpha   90.00
_cell.angle_beta   90.00
_cell.angle_gamma   90.00
#
_symmetry.space_group_name_H-M   'P 1'
#
loop_
_entity.id
_entity.type
_entity.pdbx_description
1 polymer ?
#
loop_
_entity_poly.entity_id
_entity_poly.type
_entity_poly.pdbx_seq_one_letter_code
_entity_poly.pdbx_strand_id
1 'polypeptide(L)'
;MSTPAKTMPSRAVEIVGAAHFTDDPAQLVAYEVDGVRPGAAARPGTADEVAELVKLAVAEKLAVIPIGARTKLGIGMPPARYDLAIDMTRLDRVISYDPGDLTLSVEAGIPLAKLAATLAEHKQFVPLAVPFYERATIGGTLASGVDSPLRQMYGTARDFVLGMEFVTGEGALAKSGGRVVKNVSGYDLHKLMLGAIGSLGVMTRVNFKTFPLAAETRGWLAGFARAEEAFTFANSIRKSPLAPQTLEIFDRPAGGILDARLPIEQTDWSVAISAAGNERVLERSASDLQTLSRSANATA
;
A
#
# COMPACT_ATOMS: atom_id res chain seq x y z
N MET A 1 -9.62 -40.55 31.77
CA MET A 1 -9.88 -39.12 31.96
C MET A 1 -9.65 -38.42 30.63
N SER A 2 -10.70 -37.94 29.94
CA SER A 2 -10.53 -37.19 28.71
C SER A 2 -9.98 -35.81 29.06
N THR A 3 -8.87 -35.41 28.44
CA THR A 3 -8.35 -34.06 28.53
C THR A 3 -9.45 -33.09 28.06
N PRO A 4 -9.78 -32.03 28.82
CA PRO A 4 -10.80 -31.07 28.39
C PRO A 4 -10.41 -30.47 27.04
N ALA A 5 -11.41 -30.31 26.16
CA ALA A 5 -11.19 -29.68 24.86
C ALA A 5 -10.60 -28.27 25.08
N LYS A 6 -9.50 -27.96 24.40
CA LYS A 6 -8.87 -26.64 24.48
C LYS A 6 -9.77 -25.57 23.88
N THR A 7 -9.92 -24.46 24.56
CA THR A 7 -10.65 -23.30 24.07
C THR A 7 -9.88 -22.57 22.96
N MET A 8 -10.56 -21.78 22.13
CA MET A 8 -9.92 -20.97 21.07
C MET A 8 -8.73 -20.14 21.60
N PRO A 9 -8.84 -19.38 22.71
CA PRO A 9 -7.70 -18.63 23.25
C PRO A 9 -6.48 -19.50 23.55
N SER A 10 -6.68 -20.67 24.20
CA SER A 10 -5.57 -21.55 24.53
C SER A 10 -4.87 -22.12 23.28
N ARG A 11 -5.62 -22.43 22.24
CA ARG A 11 -5.07 -22.92 20.94
C ARG A 11 -4.30 -21.82 20.20
N ALA A 12 -4.84 -20.60 20.17
CA ALA A 12 -4.15 -19.46 19.55
C ALA A 12 -2.85 -19.12 20.31
N VAL A 13 -2.85 -19.18 21.64
CA VAL A 13 -1.63 -18.99 22.45
C VAL A 13 -0.58 -20.06 22.16
N GLU A 14 -0.98 -21.31 21.91
CA GLU A 14 -0.02 -22.36 21.52
C GLU A 14 0.64 -22.10 20.16
N ILE A 15 -0.08 -21.46 19.23
CA ILE A 15 0.45 -21.11 17.91
C ILE A 15 1.43 -19.94 17.99
N VAL A 16 1.06 -18.82 18.60
CA VAL A 16 1.85 -17.58 18.52
C VAL A 16 2.63 -17.27 19.79
N GLY A 17 2.39 -17.99 20.89
CA GLY A 17 2.93 -17.71 22.22
C GLY A 17 2.12 -16.65 22.98
N ALA A 18 2.11 -16.74 24.31
CA ALA A 18 1.31 -15.86 25.18
C ALA A 18 1.64 -14.36 25.03
N ALA A 19 2.91 -14.03 24.75
CA ALA A 19 3.33 -12.63 24.53
C ALA A 19 2.78 -12.01 23.24
N HIS A 20 2.20 -12.82 22.36
CA HIS A 20 1.71 -12.42 21.03
C HIS A 20 0.23 -12.69 20.82
N PHE A 21 -0.49 -12.94 21.89
CA PHE A 21 -1.93 -13.11 21.94
C PHE A 21 -2.54 -12.19 22.97
N THR A 22 -3.71 -11.65 22.69
CA THR A 22 -4.50 -10.90 23.67
C THR A 22 -6.01 -11.13 23.45
N ASP A 23 -6.73 -11.27 24.54
CA ASP A 23 -8.20 -11.21 24.65
C ASP A 23 -8.63 -10.12 25.66
N ASP A 24 -7.68 -9.26 26.07
CA ASP A 24 -7.93 -8.12 26.96
C ASP A 24 -8.73 -7.03 26.21
N PRO A 25 -9.96 -6.72 26.67
CA PRO A 25 -10.81 -5.71 26.02
C PRO A 25 -10.14 -4.33 25.86
N ALA A 26 -9.25 -3.95 26.79
CA ALA A 26 -8.55 -2.67 26.71
C ALA A 26 -7.54 -2.62 25.55
N GLN A 27 -6.88 -3.73 25.26
CA GLN A 27 -5.96 -3.84 24.13
C GLN A 27 -6.70 -4.01 22.79
N LEU A 28 -7.85 -4.68 22.82
CA LEU A 28 -8.66 -4.95 21.61
C LEU A 28 -9.29 -3.69 20.99
N VAL A 29 -9.39 -2.59 21.75
CA VAL A 29 -9.80 -1.27 21.20
C VAL A 29 -8.93 -0.87 20.00
N ALA A 30 -7.64 -1.20 20.03
CA ALA A 30 -6.71 -0.87 18.95
C ALA A 30 -7.00 -1.63 17.63
N TYR A 31 -7.81 -2.67 17.67
CA TYR A 31 -8.17 -3.53 16.53
C TYR A 31 -9.60 -3.28 16.05
N GLU A 32 -10.30 -2.31 16.62
CA GLU A 32 -11.68 -1.99 16.25
C GLU A 32 -11.79 -1.55 14.77
N VAL A 33 -12.81 -2.05 14.09
CA VAL A 33 -13.16 -1.69 12.71
C VAL A 33 -14.61 -1.19 12.73
N ASP A 34 -14.83 0.09 12.48
CA ASP A 34 -16.14 0.75 12.41
C ASP A 34 -17.07 0.38 13.60
N GLY A 35 -16.53 0.43 14.81
CA GLY A 35 -17.26 0.13 16.05
C GLY A 35 -17.35 -1.36 16.39
N VAL A 36 -16.85 -2.26 15.54
CA VAL A 36 -16.83 -3.71 15.81
C VAL A 36 -15.46 -4.13 16.28
N ARG A 37 -15.38 -4.69 17.50
CA ARG A 37 -14.14 -5.20 18.10
C ARG A 37 -14.03 -6.70 17.93
N PRO A 38 -12.79 -7.22 17.74
CA PRO A 38 -12.58 -8.66 17.76
C PRO A 38 -12.73 -9.23 19.20
N GLY A 39 -13.01 -10.53 19.27
CA GLY A 39 -12.94 -11.26 20.54
C GLY A 39 -11.52 -11.55 21.00
N ALA A 40 -10.54 -11.55 20.07
CA ALA A 40 -9.12 -11.73 20.36
C ALA A 40 -8.24 -11.17 19.24
N ALA A 41 -6.95 -10.97 19.52
CA ALA A 41 -5.94 -10.65 18.54
C ALA A 41 -4.71 -11.54 18.70
N ALA A 42 -4.19 -12.06 17.58
CA ALA A 42 -2.98 -12.87 17.53
C ALA A 42 -1.97 -12.24 16.57
N ARG A 43 -0.70 -12.22 16.95
CA ARG A 43 0.40 -11.62 16.21
C ARG A 43 1.40 -12.70 15.76
N PRO A 44 1.17 -13.37 14.63
CA PRO A 44 2.07 -14.40 14.11
C PRO A 44 3.41 -13.80 13.69
N GLY A 45 4.49 -14.57 13.87
CA GLY A 45 5.86 -14.22 13.47
C GLY A 45 6.35 -14.99 12.25
N THR A 46 5.57 -15.98 11.77
CA THR A 46 5.89 -16.79 10.59
C THR A 46 4.66 -17.03 9.72
N ALA A 47 4.88 -17.39 8.46
CA ALA A 47 3.79 -17.76 7.55
C ALA A 47 3.07 -19.05 8.00
N ASP A 48 3.80 -19.96 8.66
CA ASP A 48 3.22 -21.19 9.20
C ASP A 48 2.28 -20.88 10.38
N GLU A 49 2.65 -19.97 11.27
CA GLU A 49 1.77 -19.50 12.35
C GLU A 49 0.49 -18.84 11.79
N VAL A 50 0.61 -18.07 10.70
CA VAL A 50 -0.58 -17.53 10.00
C VAL A 50 -1.46 -18.65 9.48
N ALA A 51 -0.88 -19.67 8.83
CA ALA A 51 -1.61 -20.81 8.32
C ALA A 51 -2.35 -21.58 9.43
N GLU A 52 -1.69 -21.82 10.56
CA GLU A 52 -2.29 -22.51 11.71
C GLU A 52 -3.41 -21.67 12.36
N LEU A 53 -3.28 -20.34 12.44
CA LEU A 53 -4.36 -19.45 12.93
C LEU A 53 -5.57 -19.49 11.98
N VAL A 54 -5.37 -19.51 10.67
CA VAL A 54 -6.46 -19.62 9.70
C VAL A 54 -7.13 -20.99 9.79
N LYS A 55 -6.38 -22.10 9.92
CA LYS A 55 -6.94 -23.44 10.15
C LYS A 55 -7.76 -23.50 11.45
N LEU A 56 -7.26 -22.89 12.51
CA LEU A 56 -7.99 -22.76 13.76
C LEU A 56 -9.32 -22.00 13.55
N ALA A 57 -9.27 -20.88 12.83
CA ALA A 57 -10.46 -20.08 12.53
C ALA A 57 -11.50 -20.86 11.72
N VAL A 58 -11.07 -21.65 10.73
CA VAL A 58 -11.96 -22.53 9.96
C VAL A 58 -12.60 -23.57 10.86
N ALA A 59 -11.81 -24.26 11.70
CA ALA A 59 -12.31 -25.31 12.59
C ALA A 59 -13.34 -24.79 13.61
N GLU A 60 -13.12 -23.58 14.14
CA GLU A 60 -13.99 -22.93 15.12
C GLU A 60 -15.04 -22.00 14.48
N LYS A 61 -15.06 -21.89 13.14
CA LYS A 61 -15.97 -21.02 12.36
C LYS A 61 -15.86 -19.55 12.78
N LEU A 62 -14.64 -19.05 12.98
CA LEU A 62 -14.36 -17.66 13.37
C LEU A 62 -14.33 -16.73 12.15
N ALA A 63 -14.86 -15.53 12.31
CA ALA A 63 -14.65 -14.43 11.38
C ALA A 63 -13.31 -13.77 11.66
N VAL A 64 -12.44 -13.70 10.64
CA VAL A 64 -11.06 -13.24 10.77
C VAL A 64 -10.84 -11.97 9.95
N ILE A 65 -10.10 -11.00 10.50
CA ILE A 65 -9.60 -9.85 9.73
C ILE A 65 -8.08 -9.81 9.85
N PRO A 66 -7.34 -9.96 8.71
CA PRO A 66 -5.91 -9.72 8.69
C PRO A 66 -5.63 -8.22 8.80
N ILE A 67 -4.70 -7.84 9.67
CA ILE A 67 -4.40 -6.45 10.00
C ILE A 67 -2.91 -6.16 9.87
N GLY A 68 -2.57 -5.02 9.25
CA GLY A 68 -1.26 -4.41 9.33
C GLY A 68 -1.22 -3.30 10.37
N ALA A 69 -0.67 -2.14 10.02
CA ALA A 69 -0.57 -0.99 10.94
C ALA A 69 -1.90 -0.23 11.18
N ARG A 70 -3.02 -0.75 10.80
CA ARG A 70 -4.38 -0.21 11.06
C ARG A 70 -4.65 1.18 10.46
N THR A 71 -3.89 1.56 9.43
CA THR A 71 -3.99 2.87 8.80
C THR A 71 -5.15 3.01 7.82
N LYS A 72 -5.79 1.90 7.46
CA LYS A 72 -6.82 1.83 6.39
C LYS A 72 -7.99 0.90 6.75
N LEU A 73 -8.25 0.67 8.04
CA LEU A 73 -9.32 -0.24 8.49
C LEU A 73 -10.73 0.23 8.14
N GLY A 74 -10.95 1.53 7.97
CA GLY A 74 -12.23 2.09 7.54
C GLY A 74 -12.48 2.01 6.01
N ILE A 75 -11.63 1.29 5.24
CA ILE A 75 -11.90 1.04 3.82
C ILE A 75 -12.73 -0.23 3.69
N GLY A 76 -13.91 -0.12 3.09
CA GLY A 76 -14.86 -1.21 2.90
C GLY A 76 -16.12 -1.02 3.74
N MET A 77 -16.86 -2.11 3.92
CA MET A 77 -18.06 -2.11 4.76
C MET A 77 -17.72 -2.57 6.18
N PRO A 78 -18.44 -2.07 7.21
CA PRO A 78 -18.29 -2.57 8.55
C PRO A 78 -18.47 -4.09 8.60
N PRO A 79 -17.63 -4.84 9.35
CA PRO A 79 -17.75 -6.28 9.42
C PRO A 79 -19.04 -6.68 10.18
N ALA A 80 -19.80 -7.63 9.63
CA ALA A 80 -20.98 -8.17 10.32
C ALA A 80 -20.59 -8.98 11.57
N ARG A 81 -19.38 -9.54 11.60
CA ARG A 81 -18.81 -10.31 12.71
C ARG A 81 -17.29 -10.22 12.66
N TYR A 82 -16.64 -10.16 13.82
CA TYR A 82 -15.21 -10.08 13.95
C TYR A 82 -14.75 -10.80 15.23
N ASP A 83 -14.22 -12.01 15.08
CA ASP A 83 -13.85 -12.85 16.22
C ASP A 83 -12.35 -12.80 16.50
N LEU A 84 -11.51 -12.78 15.44
CA LEU A 84 -10.06 -12.83 15.58
C LEU A 84 -9.36 -11.83 14.64
N ALA A 85 -8.54 -10.95 15.21
CA ALA A 85 -7.57 -10.15 14.48
C ALA A 85 -6.29 -10.96 14.24
N ILE A 86 -5.80 -11.05 13.00
CA ILE A 86 -4.46 -11.57 12.70
C ILE A 86 -3.56 -10.38 12.38
N ASP A 87 -2.79 -9.95 13.37
CA ASP A 87 -1.89 -8.79 13.26
C ASP A 87 -0.54 -9.20 12.64
N MET A 88 -0.35 -8.82 11.40
CA MET A 88 0.79 -9.19 10.56
C MET A 88 2.07 -8.40 10.85
N THR A 89 2.06 -7.46 11.79
CA THR A 89 3.16 -6.51 12.00
C THR A 89 4.48 -7.13 12.48
N ARG A 90 4.49 -8.39 12.93
CA ARG A 90 5.73 -9.13 13.25
C ARG A 90 6.43 -9.71 12.00
N LEU A 91 5.72 -9.84 10.88
CA LEU A 91 6.32 -10.25 9.61
C LEU A 91 6.84 -9.00 8.89
N ASP A 92 7.96 -8.45 9.35
CA ASP A 92 8.46 -7.13 8.96
C ASP A 92 9.88 -7.14 8.38
N ARG A 93 10.36 -8.28 7.87
CA ARG A 93 11.72 -8.47 7.38
C ARG A 93 11.83 -8.24 5.87
N VAL A 94 13.00 -7.75 5.45
CA VAL A 94 13.47 -7.90 4.07
C VAL A 94 14.05 -9.31 3.94
N ILE A 95 13.45 -10.15 3.10
CA ILE A 95 13.83 -11.55 2.93
C ILE A 95 15.00 -11.69 1.96
N SER A 96 14.94 -10.93 0.87
CA SER A 96 16.05 -10.83 -0.07
C SER A 96 15.93 -9.55 -0.88
N TYR A 97 17.07 -8.97 -1.22
CA TYR A 97 17.14 -7.80 -2.06
C TYR A 97 18.33 -7.94 -3.01
N ASP A 98 18.07 -7.82 -4.29
CA ASP A 98 19.07 -7.79 -5.33
C ASP A 98 18.99 -6.45 -6.09
N PRO A 99 19.84 -5.47 -5.70
CA PRO A 99 19.86 -4.18 -6.35
C PRO A 99 20.25 -4.23 -7.82
N GLY A 100 21.07 -5.20 -8.23
CA GLY A 100 21.51 -5.37 -9.62
C GLY A 100 20.37 -5.80 -10.54
N ASP A 101 19.54 -6.73 -10.06
CA ASP A 101 18.37 -7.24 -10.79
C ASP A 101 17.10 -6.39 -10.56
N LEU A 102 17.17 -5.35 -9.76
CA LEU A 102 16.02 -4.51 -9.37
C LEU A 102 14.88 -5.35 -8.76
N THR A 103 15.20 -6.36 -7.96
CA THR A 103 14.21 -7.26 -7.37
C THR A 103 14.32 -7.30 -5.84
N LEU A 104 13.17 -7.38 -5.19
CA LEU A 104 13.03 -7.34 -3.75
C LEU A 104 11.98 -8.35 -3.29
N SER A 105 12.23 -9.02 -2.17
CA SER A 105 11.25 -9.86 -1.47
C SER A 105 11.16 -9.43 -0.02
N VAL A 106 9.95 -9.11 0.44
CA VAL A 106 9.69 -8.63 1.80
C VAL A 106 8.50 -9.33 2.43
N GLU A 107 8.47 -9.37 3.74
CA GLU A 107 7.29 -9.77 4.50
C GLU A 107 6.21 -8.68 4.47
N ALA A 108 4.94 -9.11 4.49
CA ALA A 108 3.80 -8.23 4.25
C ALA A 108 3.56 -7.18 5.35
N GLY A 109 4.02 -7.45 6.57
CA GLY A 109 3.91 -6.54 7.71
C GLY A 109 4.97 -5.44 7.77
N ILE A 110 5.95 -5.41 6.83
CA ILE A 110 6.99 -4.38 6.84
C ILE A 110 6.40 -2.99 6.60
N PRO A 111 6.74 -1.96 7.43
CA PRO A 111 6.35 -0.59 7.16
C PRO A 111 7.01 -0.03 5.90
N LEU A 112 6.26 0.79 5.14
CA LEU A 112 6.77 1.44 3.91
C LEU A 112 8.01 2.28 4.18
N ALA A 113 8.05 3.05 5.27
CA ALA A 113 9.21 3.86 5.64
C ALA A 113 10.46 3.02 5.92
N LYS A 114 10.31 1.86 6.62
CA LYS A 114 11.42 0.93 6.87
C LYS A 114 11.96 0.38 5.55
N LEU A 115 11.06 -0.01 4.64
CA LEU A 115 11.44 -0.49 3.32
C LEU A 115 12.15 0.60 2.50
N ALA A 116 11.62 1.83 2.50
CA ALA A 116 12.22 2.95 1.77
C ALA A 116 13.65 3.24 2.25
N ALA A 117 13.89 3.21 3.56
CA ALA A 117 15.24 3.40 4.12
C ALA A 117 16.22 2.34 3.59
N THR A 118 15.82 1.07 3.56
CA THR A 118 16.66 -0.01 3.00
C THR A 118 16.95 0.20 1.51
N LEU A 119 15.95 0.58 0.72
CA LEU A 119 16.11 0.78 -0.73
C LEU A 119 16.95 2.01 -1.08
N ALA A 120 16.86 3.07 -0.25
CA ALA A 120 17.62 4.30 -0.43
C ALA A 120 19.14 4.10 -0.39
N GLU A 121 19.64 3.11 0.36
CA GLU A 121 21.05 2.73 0.40
C GLU A 121 21.61 2.40 -0.98
N HIS A 122 20.74 1.89 -1.86
CA HIS A 122 21.08 1.55 -3.26
C HIS A 122 20.46 2.53 -4.28
N LYS A 123 19.97 3.69 -3.83
CA LYS A 123 19.31 4.70 -4.69
C LYS A 123 18.15 4.09 -5.49
N GLN A 124 17.34 3.26 -4.83
CA GLN A 124 16.15 2.62 -5.41
C GLN A 124 14.92 2.90 -4.55
N PHE A 125 13.75 2.66 -5.10
CA PHE A 125 12.48 2.79 -4.40
C PHE A 125 11.40 1.89 -5.01
N VAL A 126 10.27 1.75 -4.30
CA VAL A 126 9.01 1.19 -4.80
C VAL A 126 7.99 2.32 -4.89
N PRO A 127 7.29 2.53 -6.02
CA PRO A 127 6.45 3.70 -6.26
C PRO A 127 5.09 3.64 -5.53
N LEU A 128 5.13 3.56 -4.21
CA LEU A 128 3.97 3.50 -3.30
C LEU A 128 3.94 4.76 -2.42
N ALA A 129 3.47 5.89 -2.95
CA ALA A 129 3.20 7.10 -2.17
C ALA A 129 1.74 7.10 -1.72
N VAL A 130 1.48 6.63 -0.51
CA VAL A 130 0.13 6.41 0.03
C VAL A 130 -0.05 7.10 1.39
N PRO A 131 -1.29 7.37 1.82
CA PRO A 131 -1.54 7.95 3.14
C PRO A 131 -0.94 7.13 4.28
N PHE A 132 -0.50 7.83 5.33
CA PHE A 132 0.14 7.24 6.52
C PHE A 132 1.42 6.46 6.21
N TYR A 133 2.19 6.92 5.24
CA TYR A 133 3.38 6.26 4.71
C TYR A 133 4.33 5.74 5.79
N GLU A 134 4.57 6.54 6.84
CA GLU A 134 5.49 6.19 7.92
C GLU A 134 5.11 4.89 8.67
N ARG A 135 3.82 4.60 8.74
CA ARG A 135 3.30 3.44 9.49
C ARG A 135 2.69 2.37 8.61
N ALA A 136 2.16 2.75 7.44
CA ALA A 136 1.46 1.82 6.55
C ALA A 136 2.34 0.62 6.19
N THR A 137 1.80 -0.59 6.31
CA THR A 137 2.50 -1.81 5.92
C THR A 137 2.30 -2.13 4.45
N ILE A 138 3.22 -2.88 3.86
CA ILE A 138 3.12 -3.36 2.48
C ILE A 138 1.81 -4.14 2.27
N GLY A 139 1.54 -5.15 3.08
CA GLY A 139 0.34 -5.98 2.95
C GLY A 139 -0.96 -5.17 3.07
N GLY A 140 -1.04 -4.27 4.08
CA GLY A 140 -2.21 -3.40 4.24
C GLY A 140 -2.40 -2.41 3.09
N THR A 141 -1.30 -1.89 2.52
CA THR A 141 -1.34 -1.01 1.35
C THR A 141 -1.83 -1.75 0.10
N LEU A 142 -1.29 -2.92 -0.17
CA LEU A 142 -1.70 -3.73 -1.32
C LEU A 142 -3.13 -4.26 -1.18
N ALA A 143 -3.52 -4.72 0.02
CA ALA A 143 -4.86 -5.22 0.29
C ALA A 143 -5.93 -4.13 0.14
N SER A 144 -5.64 -2.90 0.56
CA SER A 144 -6.59 -1.80 0.43
C SER A 144 -6.77 -1.30 -1.01
N GLY A 145 -5.82 -1.61 -1.91
CA GLY A 145 -5.85 -1.13 -3.28
C GLY A 145 -5.75 0.39 -3.44
N VAL A 146 -5.28 1.09 -2.39
CA VAL A 146 -5.07 2.54 -2.47
C VAL A 146 -3.95 2.83 -3.45
N ASP A 147 -4.28 3.59 -4.48
CA ASP A 147 -3.33 3.99 -5.51
C ASP A 147 -2.42 5.14 -5.05
N SER A 148 -1.31 5.27 -5.75
CA SER A 148 -0.31 6.30 -5.59
C SER A 148 -0.40 7.31 -6.74
N PRO A 149 -0.19 8.62 -6.53
CA PRO A 149 -0.02 9.60 -7.60
C PRO A 149 1.08 9.22 -8.59
N LEU A 150 2.08 8.46 -8.14
CA LEU A 150 3.18 7.94 -8.97
C LEU A 150 2.71 6.94 -10.04
N ARG A 151 1.45 6.49 -9.99
CA ARG A 151 0.84 5.62 -11.02
C ARG A 151 0.89 6.22 -12.42
N GLN A 152 0.97 7.54 -12.53
CA GLN A 152 1.08 8.23 -13.81
C GLN A 152 2.32 7.79 -14.59
N MET A 153 3.44 7.59 -13.92
CA MET A 153 4.72 7.22 -14.52
C MET A 153 5.05 5.73 -14.38
N TYR A 154 4.72 5.13 -13.24
CA TYR A 154 5.21 3.79 -12.88
C TYR A 154 4.13 2.70 -12.96
N GLY A 155 2.89 3.07 -13.26
CA GLY A 155 1.76 2.14 -13.17
C GLY A 155 1.29 1.92 -11.73
N THR A 156 0.39 0.98 -11.55
CA THR A 156 -0.18 0.58 -10.27
C THR A 156 0.64 -0.54 -9.64
N ALA A 157 0.32 -0.94 -8.41
CA ALA A 157 0.95 -2.09 -7.76
C ALA A 157 0.89 -3.37 -8.63
N ARG A 158 -0.13 -3.52 -9.50
CA ARG A 158 -0.24 -4.64 -10.45
C ARG A 158 0.91 -4.73 -11.44
N ASP A 159 1.58 -3.62 -11.72
CA ASP A 159 2.61 -3.53 -12.75
C ASP A 159 4.00 -3.82 -12.20
N PHE A 160 4.21 -3.70 -10.89
CA PHE A 160 5.50 -3.91 -10.26
C PHE A 160 5.52 -4.94 -9.11
N VAL A 161 4.37 -5.50 -8.71
CA VAL A 161 4.33 -6.72 -7.89
C VAL A 161 4.59 -7.93 -8.79
N LEU A 162 5.70 -8.62 -8.57
CA LEU A 162 6.16 -9.75 -9.39
C LEU A 162 5.60 -11.08 -8.91
N GLY A 163 5.20 -11.16 -7.65
CA GLY A 163 4.67 -12.36 -7.05
C GLY A 163 4.38 -12.19 -5.57
N MET A 164 3.76 -13.20 -4.99
CA MET A 164 3.31 -13.17 -3.61
C MET A 164 3.24 -14.57 -3.02
N GLU A 165 3.49 -14.67 -1.71
CA GLU A 165 3.11 -15.81 -0.89
C GLU A 165 1.98 -15.39 0.04
N PHE A 166 0.99 -16.24 0.19
CA PHE A 166 -0.20 -15.95 1.00
C PHE A 166 -0.80 -17.24 1.57
N VAL A 167 -1.57 -17.09 2.64
CA VAL A 167 -2.37 -18.17 3.22
C VAL A 167 -3.79 -18.06 2.67
N THR A 168 -4.30 -19.17 2.11
CA THR A 168 -5.67 -19.24 1.60
C THR A 168 -6.69 -19.24 2.74
N GLY A 169 -7.98 -19.06 2.43
CA GLY A 169 -9.06 -19.17 3.41
C GLY A 169 -9.19 -20.54 4.09
N GLU A 170 -8.52 -21.57 3.58
CA GLU A 170 -8.46 -22.93 4.17
C GLU A 170 -7.20 -23.15 5.03
N GLY A 171 -6.33 -22.14 5.14
CA GLY A 171 -5.08 -22.24 5.88
C GLY A 171 -3.95 -22.94 5.11
N ALA A 172 -4.06 -23.05 3.79
CA ALA A 172 -2.97 -23.58 2.95
C ALA A 172 -2.01 -22.44 2.53
N LEU A 173 -0.71 -22.70 2.59
CA LEU A 173 0.31 -21.83 2.01
C LEU A 173 0.26 -21.91 0.49
N ALA A 174 0.10 -20.77 -0.16
CA ALA A 174 0.06 -20.66 -1.61
C ALA A 174 1.07 -19.63 -2.11
N LYS A 175 1.51 -19.81 -3.36
CA LYS A 175 2.45 -18.93 -4.03
C LYS A 175 1.99 -18.64 -5.46
N SER A 176 2.11 -17.40 -5.89
CA SER A 176 1.85 -16.97 -7.26
C SER A 176 2.95 -16.03 -7.73
N GLY A 177 3.40 -16.21 -8.97
CA GLY A 177 4.53 -15.46 -9.50
C GLY A 177 5.87 -15.84 -8.86
N GLY A 178 6.87 -14.98 -8.98
CA GLY A 178 8.23 -15.19 -8.48
C GLY A 178 8.98 -13.89 -8.28
N ARG A 179 10.31 -13.93 -8.31
CA ARG A 179 11.19 -12.76 -8.32
C ARG A 179 11.69 -12.39 -9.71
N VAL A 180 11.20 -13.05 -10.74
CA VAL A 180 11.60 -12.77 -12.12
C VAL A 180 10.57 -11.89 -12.81
N VAL A 181 11.04 -10.91 -13.56
CA VAL A 181 10.18 -9.94 -14.25
C VAL A 181 9.29 -10.60 -15.31
N LYS A 182 9.73 -11.77 -15.85
CA LYS A 182 8.95 -12.53 -16.83
C LYS A 182 8.66 -13.93 -16.28
N ASN A 183 7.44 -14.10 -15.77
CA ASN A 183 6.90 -15.40 -15.37
C ASN A 183 5.72 -15.75 -16.27
N VAL A 184 5.80 -16.87 -16.97
CA VAL A 184 4.74 -17.36 -17.89
C VAL A 184 4.08 -18.65 -17.37
N SER A 185 4.40 -19.04 -16.13
CA SER A 185 3.89 -20.27 -15.52
C SER A 185 2.78 -19.97 -14.53
N GLY A 186 1.59 -20.50 -14.77
CA GLY A 186 0.42 -20.39 -13.91
C GLY A 186 -0.34 -19.07 -14.03
N TYR A 187 -1.39 -18.94 -13.23
CA TYR A 187 -2.21 -17.72 -13.16
C TYR A 187 -1.59 -16.70 -12.22
N ASP A 188 -1.77 -15.43 -12.53
CA ASP A 188 -1.33 -14.28 -11.72
C ASP A 188 -2.23 -14.06 -10.49
N LEU A 189 -2.41 -15.09 -9.64
CA LEU A 189 -3.26 -15.01 -8.46
C LEU A 189 -2.85 -13.89 -7.50
N HIS A 190 -1.57 -13.53 -7.45
CA HIS A 190 -1.09 -12.39 -6.67
C HIS A 190 -1.78 -11.08 -7.07
N LYS A 191 -2.19 -10.94 -8.34
CA LYS A 191 -2.92 -9.75 -8.82
C LYS A 191 -4.37 -9.71 -8.34
N LEU A 192 -4.97 -10.83 -7.94
CA LEU A 192 -6.30 -10.86 -7.32
C LEU A 192 -6.26 -10.39 -5.86
N MET A 193 -5.12 -10.56 -5.19
CA MET A 193 -4.96 -10.15 -3.79
C MET A 193 -4.88 -8.62 -3.64
N LEU A 194 -4.51 -7.91 -4.72
CA LEU A 194 -4.44 -6.44 -4.73
C LEU A 194 -5.84 -5.84 -4.72
N GLY A 195 -6.17 -5.06 -3.69
CA GLY A 195 -7.51 -4.50 -3.49
C GLY A 195 -8.55 -5.48 -2.93
N ALA A 196 -8.14 -6.69 -2.53
CA ALA A 196 -9.05 -7.70 -1.99
C ALA A 196 -9.46 -7.45 -0.53
N ILE A 197 -8.93 -6.45 0.14
CA ILE A 197 -9.23 -6.07 1.54
C ILE A 197 -9.07 -7.27 2.51
N GLY A 198 -8.13 -8.18 2.23
CA GLY A 198 -7.91 -9.40 3.03
C GLY A 198 -8.98 -10.49 2.89
N SER A 199 -9.99 -10.34 2.00
CA SER A 199 -11.11 -11.27 1.87
C SER A 199 -10.77 -12.58 1.15
N LEU A 200 -9.68 -12.60 0.36
CA LEU A 200 -9.27 -13.77 -0.43
C LEU A 200 -8.16 -14.59 0.22
N GLY A 201 -7.54 -14.09 1.28
CA GLY A 201 -6.45 -14.74 1.99
C GLY A 201 -5.56 -13.73 2.70
N VAL A 202 -4.54 -14.23 3.39
CA VAL A 202 -3.61 -13.44 4.20
C VAL A 202 -2.26 -13.38 3.51
N MET A 203 -1.86 -12.21 3.03
CA MET A 203 -0.53 -11.99 2.42
C MET A 203 0.56 -12.14 3.46
N THR A 204 1.58 -12.95 3.19
CA THR A 204 2.72 -13.17 4.08
C THR A 204 4.01 -12.62 3.51
N ARG A 205 4.20 -12.69 2.18
CA ARG A 205 5.38 -12.20 1.48
C ARG A 205 5.02 -11.59 0.15
N VAL A 206 5.74 -10.54 -0.26
CA VAL A 206 5.54 -9.87 -1.55
C VAL A 206 6.89 -9.68 -2.24
N ASN A 207 6.92 -9.96 -3.54
CA ASN A 207 8.06 -9.73 -4.41
C ASN A 207 7.78 -8.53 -5.30
N PHE A 208 8.73 -7.59 -5.36
CA PHE A 208 8.62 -6.36 -6.13
C PHE A 208 9.71 -6.24 -7.18
N LYS A 209 9.38 -5.55 -8.27
CA LYS A 209 10.35 -4.81 -9.06
C LYS A 209 10.61 -3.46 -8.36
N THR A 210 11.87 -3.10 -8.17
CA THR A 210 12.29 -1.78 -7.71
C THR A 210 12.60 -0.86 -8.89
N PHE A 211 12.69 0.43 -8.63
CA PHE A 211 12.98 1.46 -9.63
C PHE A 211 14.14 2.32 -9.14
N PRO A 212 15.00 2.82 -10.04
CA PRO A 212 16.02 3.78 -9.69
C PRO A 212 15.41 5.08 -9.13
N LEU A 213 15.95 5.56 -8.02
CA LEU A 213 15.59 6.87 -7.47
C LEU A 213 16.19 7.96 -8.35
N ALA A 214 15.37 8.89 -8.80
CA ALA A 214 15.87 10.04 -9.57
C ALA A 214 16.79 10.93 -8.74
N ALA A 215 17.70 11.63 -9.40
CA ALA A 215 18.62 12.54 -8.72
C ALA A 215 17.89 13.70 -8.03
N GLU A 216 16.87 14.23 -8.70
CA GLU A 216 16.01 15.31 -8.20
C GLU A 216 14.57 15.11 -8.65
N THR A 217 13.63 15.55 -7.83
CA THR A 217 12.20 15.67 -8.16
C THR A 217 11.78 17.12 -7.93
N ARG A 218 11.10 17.73 -8.90
CA ARG A 218 10.60 19.10 -8.80
C ARG A 218 9.08 19.10 -9.03
N GLY A 219 8.37 19.90 -8.23
CA GLY A 219 6.91 20.07 -8.31
C GLY A 219 6.52 21.45 -8.84
N TRP A 220 5.40 21.50 -9.54
CA TRP A 220 4.75 22.74 -10.00
C TRP A 220 3.27 22.69 -9.67
N LEU A 221 2.70 23.86 -9.45
CA LEU A 221 1.29 24.05 -9.21
C LEU A 221 0.76 25.10 -10.19
N ALA A 222 -0.36 24.82 -10.84
CA ALA A 222 -1.07 25.75 -11.70
C ALA A 222 -2.51 25.92 -11.23
N GLY A 223 -2.97 27.16 -11.07
CA GLY A 223 -4.30 27.50 -10.61
C GLY A 223 -5.25 27.88 -11.74
N PHE A 224 -6.55 27.56 -11.60
CA PHE A 224 -7.59 27.83 -12.59
C PHE A 224 -8.89 28.23 -11.89
N ALA A 225 -9.68 29.10 -12.56
CA ALA A 225 -10.98 29.49 -12.08
C ALA A 225 -12.06 28.41 -12.32
N ARG A 226 -11.87 27.55 -13.34
CA ARG A 226 -12.86 26.56 -13.76
C ARG A 226 -12.26 25.17 -13.96
N ALA A 227 -13.06 24.15 -13.68
CA ALA A 227 -12.68 22.75 -13.88
C ALA A 227 -12.22 22.44 -15.32
N GLU A 228 -12.99 22.95 -16.31
CA GLU A 228 -12.71 22.70 -17.72
C GLU A 228 -11.32 23.20 -18.14
N GLU A 229 -10.86 24.30 -17.58
CA GLU A 229 -9.53 24.89 -17.83
C GLU A 229 -8.44 23.99 -17.24
N ALA A 230 -8.63 23.53 -16.00
CA ALA A 230 -7.72 22.60 -15.33
C ALA A 230 -7.60 21.26 -16.09
N PHE A 231 -8.73 20.67 -16.50
CA PHE A 231 -8.75 19.46 -17.31
C PHE A 231 -8.14 19.66 -18.70
N THR A 232 -8.37 20.80 -19.34
CA THR A 232 -7.77 21.15 -20.64
C THR A 232 -6.25 21.24 -20.51
N PHE A 233 -5.76 21.89 -19.47
CA PHE A 233 -4.33 21.99 -19.17
C PHE A 233 -3.72 20.61 -18.91
N ALA A 234 -4.30 19.81 -18.05
CA ALA A 234 -3.81 18.45 -17.77
C ALA A 234 -3.79 17.58 -19.03
N ASN A 235 -4.81 17.69 -19.89
CA ASN A 235 -4.85 16.98 -21.16
C ASN A 235 -3.77 17.48 -22.14
N SER A 236 -3.43 18.77 -22.13
CA SER A 236 -2.34 19.31 -22.95
C SER A 236 -0.99 18.73 -22.53
N ILE A 237 -0.75 18.57 -21.22
CA ILE A 237 0.45 17.91 -20.68
C ILE A 237 0.50 16.44 -21.16
N ARG A 238 -0.60 15.70 -21.03
CA ARG A 238 -0.66 14.28 -21.46
C ARG A 238 -0.43 14.08 -22.97
N LYS A 239 -0.73 15.07 -23.77
CA LYS A 239 -0.52 15.06 -25.24
C LYS A 239 0.85 15.61 -25.65
N SER A 240 1.59 16.19 -24.72
CA SER A 240 2.93 16.74 -24.95
C SER A 240 4.03 15.67 -24.80
N PRO A 241 5.27 15.97 -25.17
CA PRO A 241 6.42 15.11 -24.90
C PRO A 241 6.84 15.07 -23.41
N LEU A 242 6.17 15.81 -22.53
CA LEU A 242 6.43 15.77 -21.08
C LEU A 242 6.09 14.40 -20.52
N ALA A 243 6.93 13.93 -19.59
CA ALA A 243 6.73 12.70 -18.84
C ALA A 243 6.61 13.02 -17.35
N PRO A 244 5.46 13.53 -16.90
CA PRO A 244 5.27 13.86 -15.49
C PRO A 244 5.29 12.59 -14.63
N GLN A 245 5.92 12.69 -13.46
CA GLN A 245 5.91 11.64 -12.46
C GLN A 245 4.53 11.53 -11.79
N THR A 246 3.93 12.70 -11.51
CA THR A 246 2.56 12.84 -11.01
C THR A 246 1.82 13.92 -11.78
N LEU A 247 0.50 13.77 -11.93
CA LEU A 247 -0.39 14.76 -12.52
C LEU A 247 -1.75 14.63 -11.85
N GLU A 248 -2.04 15.54 -10.93
CA GLU A 248 -3.23 15.51 -10.09
C GLU A 248 -4.05 16.79 -10.26
N ILE A 249 -5.37 16.67 -10.28
CA ILE A 249 -6.31 17.80 -10.32
C ILE A 249 -7.12 17.75 -9.03
N PHE A 250 -7.27 18.88 -8.37
CA PHE A 250 -8.06 19.00 -7.16
C PHE A 250 -8.78 20.35 -7.06
N ASP A 251 -9.91 20.36 -6.39
CA ASP A 251 -10.68 21.56 -6.08
C ASP A 251 -10.16 22.27 -4.83
N ARG A 252 -10.68 23.45 -4.55
CA ARG A 252 -10.29 24.25 -3.37
C ARG A 252 -10.53 23.51 -2.05
N PRO A 253 -11.67 22.80 -1.80
CA PRO A 253 -11.85 22.01 -0.59
C PRO A 253 -10.77 20.94 -0.40
N ALA A 254 -10.43 20.17 -1.44
CA ALA A 254 -9.37 19.19 -1.39
C ALA A 254 -7.99 19.84 -1.18
N GLY A 255 -7.75 20.98 -1.84
CA GLY A 255 -6.54 21.79 -1.63
C GLY A 255 -6.37 22.26 -0.19
N GLY A 256 -7.46 22.60 0.49
CA GLY A 256 -7.45 22.99 1.90
C GLY A 256 -7.10 21.87 2.88
N ILE A 257 -7.22 20.61 2.47
CA ILE A 257 -6.79 19.42 3.25
C ILE A 257 -5.29 19.18 3.07
N LEU A 258 -4.72 19.60 1.93
CA LEU A 258 -3.29 19.51 1.67
C LEU A 258 -2.56 20.52 2.56
N ASP A 259 -1.35 20.16 2.96
CA ASP A 259 -0.54 20.96 3.89
C ASP A 259 -0.49 22.45 3.47
N ALA A 260 -0.71 23.36 4.44
CA ALA A 260 -0.63 24.82 4.28
C ALA A 260 0.71 25.36 3.71
N ARG A 261 1.69 24.49 3.52
CA ARG A 261 2.97 24.80 2.85
C ARG A 261 2.87 24.90 1.33
N LEU A 262 1.79 24.43 0.71
CA LEU A 262 1.58 24.63 -0.71
C LEU A 262 1.00 26.04 -0.94
N PRO A 263 1.56 26.82 -1.88
CA PRO A 263 1.02 28.14 -2.22
C PRO A 263 -0.28 27.98 -3.05
N ILE A 264 -1.29 27.38 -2.44
CA ILE A 264 -2.61 27.20 -3.05
C ILE A 264 -3.36 28.50 -2.84
N GLU A 265 -2.96 29.56 -3.54
CA GLU A 265 -3.65 30.83 -3.47
C GLU A 265 -4.93 30.78 -4.27
N GLN A 266 -6.07 30.89 -3.56
CA GLN A 266 -7.38 31.41 -3.97
C GLN A 266 -7.97 30.95 -5.32
N THR A 267 -7.47 29.88 -5.94
CA THR A 267 -8.04 29.33 -7.15
C THR A 267 -9.07 28.25 -6.83
N ASP A 268 -10.13 28.13 -7.62
CA ASP A 268 -11.17 27.13 -7.39
C ASP A 268 -10.69 25.73 -7.77
N TRP A 269 -9.75 25.65 -8.72
CA TRP A 269 -9.13 24.40 -9.20
C TRP A 269 -7.62 24.53 -9.29
N SER A 270 -6.93 23.45 -9.02
CA SER A 270 -5.48 23.37 -9.11
C SER A 270 -5.03 22.10 -9.83
N VAL A 271 -3.92 22.21 -10.56
CA VAL A 271 -3.23 21.08 -11.17
C VAL A 271 -1.84 21.01 -10.58
N ALA A 272 -1.55 19.92 -9.86
CA ALA A 272 -0.23 19.63 -9.33
C ALA A 272 0.51 18.66 -10.26
N ILE A 273 1.73 19.01 -10.60
CA ILE A 273 2.58 18.25 -11.50
C ILE A 273 3.92 18.01 -10.80
N SER A 274 4.48 16.82 -10.90
CA SER A 274 5.89 16.61 -10.58
C SER A 274 6.62 15.93 -11.73
N ALA A 275 7.89 16.24 -11.88
CA ALA A 275 8.80 15.54 -12.77
C ALA A 275 10.09 15.20 -12.03
N ALA A 276 10.75 14.13 -12.47
CA ALA A 276 11.97 13.62 -11.88
C ALA A 276 13.04 13.45 -12.96
N GLY A 277 14.29 13.75 -12.63
CA GLY A 277 15.40 13.64 -13.57
C GLY A 277 16.65 14.38 -13.12
N ASN A 278 17.50 14.68 -14.08
CA ASN A 278 18.62 15.60 -13.90
C ASN A 278 18.16 17.05 -14.12
N GLU A 279 19.00 18.01 -13.75
CA GLU A 279 18.72 19.44 -13.84
C GLU A 279 18.21 19.86 -15.24
N ARG A 280 18.88 19.40 -16.32
CA ARG A 280 18.49 19.72 -17.70
C ARG A 280 17.08 19.25 -18.06
N VAL A 281 16.69 18.07 -17.59
CA VAL A 281 15.32 17.54 -17.78
C VAL A 281 14.31 18.39 -17.03
N LEU A 282 14.63 18.78 -15.79
CA LEU A 282 13.74 19.57 -14.95
C LEU A 282 13.59 21.01 -15.45
N GLU A 283 14.64 21.64 -15.94
CA GLU A 283 14.59 22.97 -16.58
C GLU A 283 13.73 22.96 -17.84
N ARG A 284 13.91 21.95 -18.70
CA ARG A 284 13.06 21.78 -19.87
C ARG A 284 11.59 21.59 -19.48
N SER A 285 11.32 20.72 -18.48
CA SER A 285 9.95 20.50 -17.99
C SER A 285 9.33 21.81 -17.49
N ALA A 286 10.07 22.63 -16.75
CA ALA A 286 9.60 23.94 -16.28
C ALA A 286 9.24 24.88 -17.45
N SER A 287 10.09 24.96 -18.46
CA SER A 287 9.87 25.81 -19.64
C SER A 287 8.63 25.35 -20.44
N ASP A 288 8.51 24.05 -20.68
CA ASP A 288 7.39 23.48 -21.44
C ASP A 288 6.07 23.67 -20.65
N LEU A 289 6.06 23.43 -19.33
CA LEU A 289 4.91 23.67 -18.46
C LEU A 289 4.49 25.14 -18.44
N GLN A 290 5.45 26.07 -18.36
CA GLN A 290 5.17 27.49 -18.40
C GLN A 290 4.52 27.91 -19.75
N THR A 291 4.95 27.31 -20.84
CA THR A 291 4.36 27.57 -22.15
C THR A 291 2.90 27.05 -22.23
N LEU A 292 2.67 25.83 -21.75
CA LEU A 292 1.35 25.23 -21.72
C LEU A 292 0.40 25.97 -20.78
N SER A 293 0.87 26.44 -19.60
CA SER A 293 0.05 27.15 -18.62
C SER A 293 -0.44 28.50 -19.16
N ARG A 294 0.43 29.24 -19.84
CA ARG A 294 0.04 30.51 -20.52
C ARG A 294 -1.05 30.28 -21.57
N SER A 295 -0.96 29.19 -22.34
CA SER A 295 -1.96 28.85 -23.37
C SER A 295 -3.30 28.42 -22.78
N ALA A 296 -3.32 28.01 -21.51
CA ALA A 296 -4.52 27.52 -20.81
C ALA A 296 -5.11 28.58 -19.83
N ASN A 297 -4.64 29.84 -19.87
CA ASN A 297 -5.04 30.92 -18.95
C ASN A 297 -4.87 30.57 -17.47
N ALA A 298 -3.85 29.80 -17.11
CA ALA A 298 -3.54 29.52 -15.72
C ALA A 298 -3.20 30.83 -14.99
N THR A 299 -3.79 31.02 -13.82
CA THR A 299 -3.32 32.01 -12.87
C THR A 299 -2.07 31.47 -12.21
N ALA A 300 -0.98 32.23 -12.31
CA ALA A 300 0.34 31.80 -11.80
C ALA A 300 0.36 31.69 -10.28
#